data_d62ec6907070f3836877997a68e70b23
#
_entry.id   d62ec6907070f3836877997a68e70b23
#
_cell.length_a   1.000
_cell.length_b   1.000
_cell.length_c   1.000
_cell.angle_alpha   90.00
_cell.angle_beta   90.00
_cell.angle_gamma   90.00
#
_symmetry.space_group_name_H-M   'P 1'
#
loop_
_entity.id
_entity.type
_entity.pdbx_description
1 polymer ?
#
loop_
_entity_poly.entity_id
_entity_poly.type
_entity_poly.pdbx_seq_one_letter_code
_entity_poly.pdbx_strand_id
1 'polypeptide(L)'
;KEITIAVKESGPDPESNPRLRMAITNAKGASMPKDNIERAINKGKDKDASSFTEVAYEGYLPNGIAVVVECQTDNLQRTISNIRSIFTRYGGTLGTSGSLSFLFERNGVFVLPKKEGLILDDFELEMIDAGAEEIEIEEDTITVSTMMENFGNMQKKLEELDAEVEIAELQRVPNDTVTLDLESAKKIMRAIEAFEDDDDVQKVFHNLELTEDIMAEL
;
A
#
# COMPACT_ATOMS: atom_id res chain seq x y z
N LYS A 1 3.05 -0.18 13.37
CA LYS A 1 2.97 -1.64 13.12
C LYS A 1 4.05 -2.07 12.14
N GLU A 2 4.11 -1.53 10.92
CA GLU A 2 5.02 -1.95 9.84
C GLU A 2 6.50 -2.00 10.27
N ILE A 3 7.02 -0.94 10.90
CA ILE A 3 8.40 -0.90 11.43
C ILE A 3 8.65 -2.07 12.40
N THR A 4 7.72 -2.32 13.32
CA THR A 4 7.85 -3.39 14.33
C THR A 4 7.90 -4.77 13.68
N ILE A 5 7.06 -5.01 12.64
CA ILE A 5 7.03 -6.25 11.89
C ILE A 5 8.33 -6.44 11.11
N ALA A 6 8.77 -5.41 10.38
CA ALA A 6 10.00 -5.47 9.62
C ALA A 6 11.23 -5.80 10.50
N VAL A 7 11.30 -5.23 11.71
CA VAL A 7 12.36 -5.53 12.68
C VAL A 7 12.29 -6.98 13.16
N LYS A 8 11.09 -7.51 13.42
CA LYS A 8 10.92 -8.90 13.85
C LYS A 8 11.33 -9.92 12.79
N GLU A 9 11.07 -9.62 11.52
CA GLU A 9 11.40 -10.52 10.42
C GLU A 9 12.89 -10.58 10.11
N SER A 10 13.56 -9.44 10.03
CA SER A 10 14.92 -9.36 9.48
C SER A 10 15.88 -8.51 10.31
N GLY A 11 15.48 -8.15 11.54
CA GLY A 11 16.33 -7.44 12.48
C GLY A 11 16.23 -5.90 12.41
N PRO A 12 16.87 -5.22 13.39
CA PRO A 12 16.68 -3.78 13.59
C PRO A 12 17.64 -2.89 12.79
N ASP A 13 18.47 -3.46 11.95
CA ASP A 13 19.46 -2.72 11.16
C ASP A 13 18.88 -2.40 9.77
N PRO A 14 18.61 -1.11 9.45
CA PRO A 14 18.09 -0.72 8.15
C PRO A 14 19.01 -1.06 6.98
N GLU A 15 20.33 -1.13 7.18
CA GLU A 15 21.30 -1.43 6.11
C GLU A 15 21.10 -2.87 5.59
N SER A 16 20.77 -3.79 6.48
CA SER A 16 20.53 -5.20 6.16
C SER A 16 19.06 -5.58 6.00
N ASN A 17 18.13 -4.63 6.25
CA ASN A 17 16.69 -4.88 6.23
C ASN A 17 15.96 -3.91 5.29
N PRO A 18 15.79 -4.27 3.99
CA PRO A 18 15.13 -3.41 3.00
C PRO A 18 13.67 -3.05 3.38
N ARG A 19 12.93 -4.00 3.99
CA ARG A 19 11.57 -3.75 4.47
C ARG A 19 11.54 -2.67 5.56
N LEU A 20 12.51 -2.70 6.48
CA LEU A 20 12.64 -1.69 7.53
C LEU A 20 12.99 -0.32 6.93
N ARG A 21 13.89 -0.26 5.94
CA ARG A 21 14.19 0.99 5.23
C ARG A 21 12.92 1.61 4.64
N MET A 22 12.15 0.81 3.90
CA MET A 22 10.88 1.24 3.31
C MET A 22 9.91 1.76 4.39
N ALA A 23 9.71 1.00 5.46
CA ALA A 23 8.82 1.38 6.56
C ALA A 23 9.26 2.68 7.26
N ILE A 24 10.57 2.91 7.41
CA ILE A 24 11.12 4.16 7.95
C ILE A 24 10.90 5.32 6.97
N THR A 25 11.13 5.11 5.68
CA THR A 25 10.88 6.10 4.62
C THR A 25 9.43 6.57 4.67
N ASN A 26 8.49 5.63 4.63
CA ASN A 26 7.05 5.93 4.69
C ASN A 26 6.64 6.64 5.99
N ALA A 27 7.24 6.25 7.13
CA ALA A 27 6.99 6.91 8.41
C ALA A 27 7.49 8.36 8.41
N LYS A 28 8.64 8.63 7.82
CA LYS A 28 9.17 9.98 7.64
C LYS A 28 8.31 10.81 6.68
N GLY A 29 7.91 10.24 5.54
CA GLY A 29 6.99 10.87 4.60
C GLY A 29 5.66 11.25 5.23
N ALA A 30 5.14 10.41 6.13
CA ALA A 30 3.97 10.70 6.96
C ALA A 30 4.25 11.62 8.16
N SER A 31 5.40 12.28 8.21
CA SER A 31 5.81 13.20 9.30
C SER A 31 5.82 12.56 10.70
N MET A 32 6.10 11.26 10.78
CA MET A 32 6.21 10.57 12.07
C MET A 32 7.45 11.05 12.83
N PRO A 33 7.32 11.49 14.10
CA PRO A 33 8.46 11.92 14.91
C PRO A 33 9.52 10.81 15.04
N LYS A 34 10.79 11.20 15.02
CA LYS A 34 11.94 10.29 15.13
C LYS A 34 11.85 9.38 16.35
N ASP A 35 11.44 9.93 17.50
CA ASP A 35 11.27 9.16 18.73
C ASP A 35 10.24 8.03 18.60
N ASN A 36 9.18 8.24 17.81
CA ASN A 36 8.18 7.21 17.56
C ASN A 36 8.71 6.11 16.66
N ILE A 37 9.53 6.45 15.67
CA ILE A 37 10.23 5.49 14.81
C ILE A 37 11.18 4.63 15.67
N GLU A 38 12.00 5.26 16.52
CA GLU A 38 12.91 4.55 17.43
C GLU A 38 12.17 3.65 18.42
N ARG A 39 11.05 4.11 18.99
CA ARG A 39 10.20 3.28 19.85
C ARG A 39 9.65 2.05 19.11
N ALA A 40 9.21 2.21 17.85
CA ALA A 40 8.71 1.11 17.04
C ALA A 40 9.80 0.09 16.72
N ILE A 41 11.03 0.55 16.43
CA ILE A 41 12.20 -0.32 16.24
C ILE A 41 12.51 -1.09 17.53
N ASN A 42 12.56 -0.40 18.68
CA ASN A 42 12.84 -1.03 19.95
C ASN A 42 11.77 -2.03 20.37
N LYS A 43 10.49 -1.74 20.08
CA LYS A 43 9.38 -2.68 20.28
C LYS A 43 9.54 -3.94 19.43
N GLY A 44 10.07 -3.81 18.21
CA GLY A 44 10.35 -4.95 17.34
C GLY A 44 11.48 -5.86 17.84
N LYS A 45 12.43 -5.33 18.62
CA LYS A 45 13.50 -6.12 19.25
C LYS A 45 13.02 -6.98 20.42
N ASP A 46 11.89 -6.61 21.02
CA ASP A 46 11.34 -7.33 22.17
C ASP A 46 10.73 -8.67 21.72
N LYS A 47 11.27 -9.76 22.23
CA LYS A 47 10.83 -11.11 21.92
C LYS A 47 9.43 -11.44 22.49
N ASP A 48 9.05 -10.76 23.57
CA ASP A 48 7.77 -10.96 24.27
C ASP A 48 6.66 -10.04 23.74
N ALA A 49 6.99 -9.07 22.87
CA ALA A 49 5.98 -8.24 22.24
C ALA A 49 5.06 -9.06 21.33
N SER A 50 3.76 -8.77 21.33
CA SER A 50 2.76 -9.44 20.48
C SER A 50 3.27 -9.51 19.03
N SER A 51 3.27 -10.72 18.47
CA SER A 51 3.62 -10.93 17.07
C SER A 51 2.40 -10.63 16.23
N PHE A 52 2.55 -9.72 15.26
CA PHE A 52 1.53 -9.50 14.24
C PHE A 52 1.69 -10.55 13.14
N THR A 53 0.54 -11.01 12.63
CA THR A 53 0.45 -11.85 11.44
C THR A 53 -0.10 -11.02 10.30
N GLU A 54 0.52 -11.11 9.14
CA GLU A 54 -0.01 -10.52 7.92
C GLU A 54 -0.94 -11.49 7.23
N VAL A 55 -2.10 -11.02 6.81
CA VAL A 55 -3.11 -11.80 6.11
C VAL A 55 -3.86 -10.91 5.12
N ALA A 56 -4.17 -11.46 3.96
CA ALA A 56 -5.03 -10.80 2.98
C ALA A 56 -6.38 -11.54 2.89
N TYR A 57 -7.45 -10.77 2.94
CA TYR A 57 -8.81 -11.25 2.72
C TYR A 57 -9.31 -10.75 1.37
N GLU A 58 -10.02 -11.59 0.65
CA GLU A 58 -10.49 -11.31 -0.69
C GLU A 58 -11.98 -11.58 -0.78
N GLY A 59 -12.70 -10.74 -1.51
CA GLY A 59 -14.12 -10.88 -1.68
C GLY A 59 -14.70 -9.94 -2.73
N TYR A 60 -15.99 -10.03 -2.90
CA TYR A 60 -16.75 -9.17 -3.80
C TYR A 60 -17.73 -8.29 -3.03
N LEU A 61 -17.76 -7.02 -3.37
CA LEU A 61 -18.84 -6.10 -3.07
C LEU A 61 -19.90 -6.15 -4.18
N PRO A 62 -21.08 -5.54 -3.99
CA PRO A 62 -22.11 -5.48 -5.02
C PRO A 62 -21.58 -4.99 -6.37
N ASN A 63 -22.27 -5.39 -7.44
CA ASN A 63 -21.91 -5.09 -8.83
C ASN A 63 -20.59 -5.72 -9.31
N GLY A 64 -20.12 -6.77 -8.64
CA GLY A 64 -18.92 -7.49 -9.01
C GLY A 64 -17.62 -6.76 -8.72
N ILE A 65 -17.62 -5.79 -7.80
CA ILE A 65 -16.41 -5.11 -7.38
C ILE A 65 -15.55 -6.05 -6.55
N ALA A 66 -14.39 -6.39 -7.08
CA ALA A 66 -13.36 -7.19 -6.41
C ALA A 66 -12.62 -6.33 -5.38
N VAL A 67 -12.44 -6.87 -4.18
CA VAL A 67 -11.74 -6.18 -3.09
C VAL A 67 -10.73 -7.11 -2.45
N VAL A 68 -9.53 -6.59 -2.21
CA VAL A 68 -8.47 -7.24 -1.43
C VAL A 68 -8.17 -6.36 -0.22
N VAL A 69 -8.26 -6.94 0.98
CA VAL A 69 -8.02 -6.26 2.26
C VAL A 69 -6.78 -6.85 2.91
N GLU A 70 -5.70 -6.09 2.96
CA GLU A 70 -4.45 -6.47 3.62
C GLU A 70 -4.48 -6.05 5.08
N CYS A 71 -4.28 -7.01 5.98
CA CYS A 71 -4.36 -6.83 7.41
C CYS A 71 -3.06 -7.22 8.12
N GLN A 72 -2.80 -6.55 9.24
CA GLN A 72 -1.75 -6.89 10.20
C GLN A 72 -2.39 -7.02 11.58
N THR A 73 -2.49 -8.23 12.09
CA THR A 73 -3.25 -8.51 13.30
C THR A 73 -2.51 -9.42 14.28
N ASP A 74 -2.79 -9.23 15.55
CA ASP A 74 -2.42 -10.12 16.64
C ASP A 74 -3.53 -11.15 16.96
N ASN A 75 -4.70 -11.04 16.29
CA ASN A 75 -5.85 -11.93 16.51
C ASN A 75 -6.63 -12.19 15.22
N LEU A 76 -6.25 -13.26 14.51
CA LEU A 76 -6.87 -13.65 13.24
C LEU A 76 -8.38 -13.91 13.34
N GLN A 77 -8.88 -14.42 14.48
CA GLN A 77 -10.32 -14.71 14.65
C GLN A 77 -11.15 -13.42 14.76
N ARG A 78 -10.62 -12.42 15.45
CA ARG A 78 -11.24 -11.10 15.51
C ARG A 78 -11.28 -10.49 14.12
N THR A 79 -10.13 -10.44 13.43
CA THR A 79 -10.00 -9.80 12.12
C THR A 79 -10.90 -10.44 11.08
N ILE A 80 -10.91 -11.77 10.92
CA ILE A 80 -11.79 -12.43 9.94
C ILE A 80 -13.28 -12.18 10.26
N SER A 81 -13.64 -12.11 11.54
CA SER A 81 -15.02 -11.82 11.95
C SER A 81 -15.43 -10.39 11.56
N ASN A 82 -14.55 -9.42 11.80
CA ASN A 82 -14.79 -8.02 11.44
C ASN A 82 -14.91 -7.87 9.93
N ILE A 83 -13.93 -8.38 9.17
CA ILE A 83 -13.91 -8.30 7.70
C ILE A 83 -15.17 -8.94 7.10
N ARG A 84 -15.55 -10.13 7.57
CA ARG A 84 -16.78 -10.79 7.12
C ARG A 84 -18.03 -9.97 7.44
N SER A 85 -18.08 -9.36 8.61
CA SER A 85 -19.18 -8.49 9.02
C SER A 85 -19.32 -7.28 8.11
N ILE A 86 -18.20 -6.65 7.71
CA ILE A 86 -18.21 -5.51 6.80
C ILE A 86 -18.70 -5.94 5.43
N PHE A 87 -18.15 -7.01 4.83
CA PHE A 87 -18.66 -7.53 3.55
C PHE A 87 -20.17 -7.76 3.61
N THR A 88 -20.65 -8.47 4.62
CA THR A 88 -22.10 -8.78 4.77
C THR A 88 -22.94 -7.53 4.93
N ARG A 89 -22.50 -6.56 5.74
CA ARG A 89 -23.22 -5.30 5.98
C ARG A 89 -23.45 -4.51 4.69
N TYR A 90 -22.47 -4.54 3.80
CA TYR A 90 -22.55 -3.81 2.52
C TYR A 90 -23.01 -4.68 1.34
N GLY A 91 -23.58 -5.85 1.62
CA GLY A 91 -24.18 -6.73 0.62
C GLY A 91 -23.18 -7.51 -0.24
N GLY A 92 -21.94 -7.60 0.24
CA GLY A 92 -20.87 -8.35 -0.38
C GLY A 92 -20.68 -9.75 0.20
N THR A 93 -19.67 -10.45 -0.30
CA THR A 93 -19.32 -11.81 0.12
C THR A 93 -17.82 -11.97 0.26
N LEU A 94 -17.38 -12.44 1.42
CA LEU A 94 -15.99 -12.84 1.64
C LEU A 94 -15.73 -14.15 0.88
N GLY A 95 -14.69 -14.15 0.05
CA GLY A 95 -14.24 -15.29 -0.73
C GLY A 95 -13.13 -16.08 -0.05
N THR A 96 -12.59 -17.04 -0.80
CA THR A 96 -11.45 -17.84 -0.38
C THR A 96 -10.14 -17.07 -0.67
N SER A 97 -9.15 -17.19 0.20
CA SER A 97 -7.83 -16.59 0.00
C SER A 97 -7.21 -17.02 -1.34
N GLY A 98 -6.68 -16.06 -2.09
CA GLY A 98 -6.08 -16.27 -3.41
C GLY A 98 -7.09 -16.36 -4.57
N SER A 99 -8.40 -16.29 -4.30
CA SER A 99 -9.44 -16.43 -5.34
C SER A 99 -9.50 -15.24 -6.32
N LEU A 100 -9.00 -14.07 -5.93
CA LEU A 100 -8.98 -12.85 -6.73
C LEU A 100 -7.58 -12.41 -7.17
N SER A 101 -6.55 -13.19 -6.85
CA SER A 101 -5.16 -12.83 -7.14
C SER A 101 -4.90 -12.60 -8.64
N PHE A 102 -5.64 -13.28 -9.52
CA PHE A 102 -5.51 -13.13 -10.97
C PHE A 102 -6.12 -11.83 -11.52
N LEU A 103 -6.90 -11.11 -10.72
CA LEU A 103 -7.50 -9.82 -11.11
C LEU A 103 -6.59 -8.62 -10.84
N PHE A 104 -5.50 -8.82 -10.11
CA PHE A 104 -4.58 -7.77 -9.71
C PHE A 104 -3.14 -8.15 -10.02
N GLU A 105 -2.38 -7.17 -10.49
CA GLU A 105 -0.92 -7.25 -10.54
C GLU A 105 -0.30 -6.60 -9.30
N ARG A 106 0.88 -7.07 -8.89
CA ARG A 106 1.62 -6.46 -7.79
C ARG A 106 2.70 -5.55 -8.35
N ASN A 107 2.52 -4.25 -8.15
CA ASN A 107 3.43 -3.22 -8.60
C ASN A 107 4.09 -2.51 -7.42
N GLY A 108 5.33 -2.07 -7.62
CA GLY A 108 6.00 -1.12 -6.73
C GLY A 108 5.63 0.30 -7.14
N VAL A 109 5.31 1.13 -6.16
CA VAL A 109 4.98 2.54 -6.37
C VAL A 109 5.84 3.40 -5.46
N PHE A 110 6.49 4.41 -6.06
CA PHE A 110 7.30 5.39 -5.36
C PHE A 110 6.77 6.79 -5.65
N VAL A 111 6.47 7.54 -4.60
CA VAL A 111 6.03 8.94 -4.72
C VAL A 111 7.12 9.84 -4.17
N LEU A 112 7.53 10.81 -4.99
CA LEU A 112 8.59 11.76 -4.67
C LEU A 112 8.07 13.19 -4.82
N PRO A 113 8.52 14.14 -3.99
CA PRO A 113 8.26 15.55 -4.23
C PRO A 113 9.06 16.01 -5.48
N LYS A 114 8.40 16.77 -6.34
CA LYS A 114 9.05 17.40 -7.49
C LYS A 114 9.85 18.61 -7.03
N LYS A 115 11.16 18.46 -6.94
CA LYS A 115 12.06 19.53 -6.50
C LYS A 115 12.33 20.53 -7.63
N GLU A 116 12.44 21.82 -7.26
CA GLU A 116 12.91 22.85 -8.18
C GLU A 116 14.34 22.52 -8.65
N GLY A 117 14.56 22.67 -9.96
CA GLY A 117 15.88 22.42 -10.58
C GLY A 117 16.14 20.95 -10.94
N LEU A 118 15.18 20.05 -10.72
CA LEU A 118 15.28 18.67 -11.20
C LEU A 118 15.22 18.66 -12.73
N ILE A 119 16.25 18.09 -13.39
CA ILE A 119 16.24 17.86 -14.84
C ILE A 119 15.41 16.60 -15.09
N LEU A 120 14.14 16.80 -15.49
CA LEU A 120 13.16 15.72 -15.63
C LEU A 120 13.61 14.65 -16.62
N ASP A 121 14.14 15.05 -17.78
CA ASP A 121 14.57 14.12 -18.83
C ASP A 121 15.68 13.17 -18.32
N ASP A 122 16.64 13.67 -17.57
CA ASP A 122 17.70 12.86 -16.97
C ASP A 122 17.15 11.93 -15.89
N PHE A 123 16.23 12.45 -15.05
CA PHE A 123 15.59 11.65 -14.01
C PHE A 123 14.74 10.53 -14.60
N GLU A 124 13.94 10.80 -15.63
CA GLU A 124 13.14 9.77 -16.31
C GLU A 124 14.02 8.66 -16.89
N LEU A 125 15.14 9.01 -17.53
CA LEU A 125 16.09 8.03 -18.07
C LEU A 125 16.66 7.12 -16.97
N GLU A 126 17.05 7.68 -15.83
CA GLU A 126 17.54 6.92 -14.67
C GLU A 126 16.45 5.99 -14.10
N MET A 127 15.19 6.42 -14.07
CA MET A 127 14.07 5.60 -13.61
C MET A 127 13.76 4.46 -14.59
N ILE A 128 13.78 4.73 -15.89
CA ILE A 128 13.58 3.71 -16.94
C ILE A 128 14.69 2.66 -16.85
N ASP A 129 15.95 3.08 -16.70
CA ASP A 129 17.08 2.15 -16.53
C ASP A 129 16.95 1.29 -15.27
N ALA A 130 16.32 1.81 -14.23
CA ALA A 130 16.03 1.06 -12.98
C ALA A 130 14.80 0.15 -13.07
N GLY A 131 14.06 0.18 -14.19
CA GLY A 131 12.91 -0.68 -14.45
C GLY A 131 11.56 -0.02 -14.18
N ALA A 132 11.47 1.32 -14.33
CA ALA A 132 10.17 1.99 -14.31
C ALA A 132 9.34 1.58 -15.53
N GLU A 133 8.06 1.29 -15.29
CA GLU A 133 7.08 1.04 -16.34
C GLU A 133 6.25 2.28 -16.65
N GLU A 134 5.99 3.08 -15.63
CA GLU A 134 5.22 4.30 -15.75
C GLU A 134 5.82 5.38 -14.85
N ILE A 135 5.86 6.60 -15.37
CA ILE A 135 6.31 7.79 -14.64
C ILE A 135 5.25 8.87 -14.87
N GLU A 136 4.55 9.23 -13.81
CA GLU A 136 3.56 10.30 -13.80
C GLU A 136 4.17 11.54 -13.16
N ILE A 137 4.15 12.66 -13.88
CA ILE A 137 4.67 13.93 -13.40
C ILE A 137 3.51 14.89 -13.24
N GLU A 138 3.23 15.23 -11.98
CA GLU A 138 2.23 16.22 -11.61
C GLU A 138 2.89 17.58 -11.27
N GLU A 139 2.10 18.51 -10.74
CA GLU A 139 2.60 19.84 -10.39
C GLU A 139 3.68 19.77 -9.31
N ASP A 140 3.41 19.04 -8.22
CA ASP A 140 4.26 18.98 -7.03
C ASP A 140 4.88 17.61 -6.78
N THR A 141 4.44 16.56 -7.49
CA THR A 141 4.85 15.17 -7.25
C THR A 141 5.28 14.45 -8.51
N ILE A 142 6.09 13.42 -8.33
CA ILE A 142 6.45 12.43 -9.35
C ILE A 142 6.11 11.05 -8.77
N THR A 143 5.31 10.29 -9.52
CA THR A 143 4.98 8.90 -9.19
C THR A 143 5.69 7.97 -10.15
N VAL A 144 6.48 7.05 -9.64
CA VAL A 144 7.19 6.03 -10.41
C VAL A 144 6.62 4.67 -10.08
N SER A 145 6.13 3.96 -11.10
CA SER A 145 5.60 2.60 -10.97
C SER A 145 6.53 1.59 -11.63
N THR A 146 6.68 0.44 -11.02
CA THR A 146 7.54 -0.65 -11.50
C THR A 146 6.88 -2.00 -11.22
N MET A 147 7.25 -3.04 -11.96
CA MET A 147 6.92 -4.41 -11.56
C MET A 147 7.52 -4.73 -10.19
N MET A 148 6.89 -5.65 -9.46
CA MET A 148 7.35 -6.09 -8.14
C MET A 148 8.81 -6.56 -8.16
N GLU A 149 9.24 -7.24 -9.22
CA GLU A 149 10.60 -7.76 -9.37
C GLU A 149 11.66 -6.66 -9.41
N ASN A 150 11.29 -5.48 -9.91
CA ASN A 150 12.19 -4.33 -10.02
C ASN A 150 12.13 -3.40 -8.81
N PHE A 151 11.28 -3.68 -7.83
CA PHE A 151 11.11 -2.82 -6.66
C PHE A 151 12.43 -2.54 -5.94
N GLY A 152 13.23 -3.58 -5.68
CA GLY A 152 14.52 -3.44 -5.01
C GLY A 152 15.55 -2.65 -5.83
N ASN A 153 15.57 -2.83 -7.16
CA ASN A 153 16.44 -2.08 -8.06
C ASN A 153 16.07 -0.60 -8.07
N MET A 154 14.78 -0.28 -8.15
CA MET A 154 14.27 1.08 -8.12
C MET A 154 14.59 1.76 -6.78
N GLN A 155 14.34 1.09 -5.66
CA GLN A 155 14.67 1.62 -4.34
C GLN A 155 16.16 1.97 -4.24
N LYS A 156 17.04 1.06 -4.68
CA LYS A 156 18.48 1.27 -4.68
C LYS A 156 18.89 2.45 -5.57
N LYS A 157 18.31 2.58 -6.76
CA LYS A 157 18.58 3.69 -7.68
C LYS A 157 18.19 5.04 -7.05
N LEU A 158 17.01 5.11 -6.42
CA LEU A 158 16.55 6.32 -5.74
C LEU A 158 17.46 6.69 -4.55
N GLU A 159 17.97 5.70 -3.81
CA GLU A 159 18.97 5.91 -2.77
C GLU A 159 20.30 6.44 -3.35
N GLU A 160 20.79 5.88 -4.46
CA GLU A 160 22.03 6.34 -5.15
C GLU A 160 21.93 7.78 -5.67
N LEU A 161 20.74 8.20 -6.06
CA LEU A 161 20.45 9.57 -6.52
C LEU A 161 20.16 10.54 -5.36
N ASP A 162 20.24 10.07 -4.11
CA ASP A 162 19.85 10.84 -2.91
C ASP A 162 18.46 11.47 -3.05
N ALA A 163 17.55 10.75 -3.72
CA ALA A 163 16.19 11.18 -3.96
C ALA A 163 15.37 11.11 -2.66
N GLU A 164 14.62 12.17 -2.39
CA GLU A 164 13.67 12.16 -1.29
C GLU A 164 12.43 11.37 -1.71
N VAL A 165 12.17 10.25 -1.03
CA VAL A 165 11.00 9.42 -1.29
C VAL A 165 10.02 9.59 -0.14
N GLU A 166 8.79 10.02 -0.46
CA GLU A 166 7.72 10.17 0.53
C GLU A 166 6.99 8.86 0.77
N ILE A 167 6.70 8.11 -0.30
CA ILE A 167 6.02 6.82 -0.26
C ILE A 167 6.80 5.81 -1.10
N ALA A 168 7.02 4.63 -0.53
CA ALA A 168 7.52 3.46 -1.24
C ALA A 168 6.70 2.24 -0.79
N GLU A 169 5.92 1.65 -1.69
CA GLU A 169 5.04 0.55 -1.32
C GLU A 169 4.74 -0.41 -2.46
N LEU A 170 4.39 -1.64 -2.10
CA LEU A 170 3.79 -2.59 -3.03
C LEU A 170 2.28 -2.39 -3.04
N GLN A 171 1.72 -2.25 -4.23
CA GLN A 171 0.29 -2.09 -4.47
C GLN A 171 -0.24 -3.28 -5.28
N ARG A 172 -1.53 -3.51 -5.19
CA ARG A 172 -2.29 -4.40 -6.07
C ARG A 172 -3.08 -3.55 -7.04
N VAL A 173 -2.67 -3.56 -8.30
CA VAL A 173 -3.28 -2.78 -9.38
C VAL A 173 -4.23 -3.70 -10.14
N PRO A 174 -5.51 -3.34 -10.29
CA PRO A 174 -6.45 -4.16 -11.05
C PRO A 174 -6.08 -4.20 -12.54
N ASN A 175 -6.14 -5.40 -13.14
CA ASN A 175 -5.91 -5.57 -14.57
C ASN A 175 -7.00 -4.89 -15.40
N ASP A 176 -8.24 -4.93 -14.88
CA ASP A 176 -9.40 -4.27 -15.48
C ASP A 176 -10.20 -3.57 -14.36
N THR A 177 -10.75 -2.42 -14.67
CA THR A 177 -11.62 -1.67 -13.78
C THR A 177 -13.09 -1.87 -14.12
N VAL A 178 -13.95 -1.65 -13.12
CA VAL A 178 -15.42 -1.68 -13.27
C VAL A 178 -15.96 -0.29 -13.04
N THR A 179 -16.62 0.27 -14.07
CA THR A 179 -17.29 1.57 -13.98
C THR A 179 -18.71 1.39 -13.43
N LEU A 180 -19.08 2.19 -12.46
CA LEU A 180 -20.43 2.23 -11.87
C LEU A 180 -21.01 3.63 -11.98
N ASP A 181 -22.36 3.70 -11.89
CA ASP A 181 -23.02 4.99 -11.65
C ASP A 181 -22.61 5.56 -10.28
N LEU A 182 -22.74 6.89 -10.12
CA LEU A 182 -22.29 7.59 -8.93
C LEU A 182 -22.94 7.06 -7.63
N GLU A 183 -24.23 6.74 -7.65
CA GLU A 183 -24.93 6.22 -6.46
C GLU A 183 -24.42 4.84 -6.04
N SER A 184 -24.19 3.97 -6.99
CA SER A 184 -23.62 2.64 -6.76
C SER A 184 -22.16 2.77 -6.29
N ALA A 185 -21.36 3.63 -6.91
CA ALA A 185 -19.98 3.88 -6.54
C ALA A 185 -19.86 4.41 -5.10
N LYS A 186 -20.70 5.37 -4.68
CA LYS A 186 -20.76 5.88 -3.30
C LYS A 186 -21.01 4.78 -2.26
N LYS A 187 -21.86 3.79 -2.59
CA LYS A 187 -22.09 2.64 -1.68
C LYS A 187 -20.85 1.77 -1.54
N ILE A 188 -20.14 1.55 -2.64
CA ILE A 188 -18.88 0.80 -2.63
C ILE A 188 -17.81 1.57 -1.82
N MET A 189 -17.66 2.87 -2.03
CA MET A 189 -16.68 3.70 -1.30
C MET A 189 -16.94 3.69 0.21
N ARG A 190 -18.20 3.74 0.66
CA ARG A 190 -18.53 3.58 2.09
C ARG A 190 -18.13 2.23 2.66
N ALA A 191 -18.19 1.16 1.85
CA ALA A 191 -17.71 -0.14 2.28
C ALA A 191 -16.18 -0.16 2.39
N ILE A 192 -15.48 0.50 1.46
CA ILE A 192 -14.02 0.64 1.47
C ILE A 192 -13.58 1.43 2.71
N GLU A 193 -14.19 2.58 2.98
CA GLU A 193 -13.96 3.36 4.21
C GLU A 193 -14.16 2.52 5.48
N ALA A 194 -15.23 1.71 5.52
CA ALA A 194 -15.48 0.84 6.66
C ALA A 194 -14.41 -0.26 6.86
N PHE A 195 -13.75 -0.72 5.78
CA PHE A 195 -12.59 -1.58 5.92
C PHE A 195 -11.37 -0.81 6.44
N GLU A 196 -11.12 0.39 5.90
CA GLU A 196 -9.99 1.24 6.28
C GLU A 196 -10.08 1.72 7.74
N ASP A 197 -11.27 1.86 8.28
CA ASP A 197 -11.53 2.22 9.68
C ASP A 197 -11.21 1.07 10.67
N ASP A 198 -11.05 -0.16 10.21
CA ASP A 198 -10.68 -1.29 11.10
C ASP A 198 -9.20 -1.22 11.46
N ASP A 199 -8.89 -1.28 12.75
CA ASP A 199 -7.53 -1.15 13.28
C ASP A 199 -6.53 -2.20 12.74
N ASP A 200 -7.02 -3.36 12.32
CA ASP A 200 -6.19 -4.44 11.77
C ASP A 200 -5.93 -4.27 10.27
N VAL A 201 -6.73 -3.48 9.57
CA VAL A 201 -6.57 -3.21 8.14
C VAL A 201 -5.43 -2.23 7.88
N GLN A 202 -4.59 -2.54 6.93
CA GLN A 202 -3.48 -1.69 6.51
C GLN A 202 -3.72 -1.07 5.14
N LYS A 203 -4.24 -1.86 4.18
CA LYS A 203 -4.53 -1.42 2.82
C LYS A 203 -5.76 -2.11 2.29
N VAL A 204 -6.51 -1.39 1.46
CA VAL A 204 -7.65 -1.91 0.70
C VAL A 204 -7.42 -1.62 -0.77
N PHE A 205 -7.50 -2.66 -1.59
CA PHE A 205 -7.41 -2.55 -3.05
C PHE A 205 -8.71 -3.02 -3.67
N HIS A 206 -9.11 -2.39 -4.75
CA HIS A 206 -10.35 -2.69 -5.45
C HIS A 206 -10.24 -2.40 -6.94
N ASN A 207 -11.17 -2.91 -7.73
CA ASN A 207 -11.22 -2.66 -9.16
C ASN A 207 -12.35 -1.68 -9.58
N LEU A 208 -12.92 -0.92 -8.65
CA LEU A 208 -13.80 0.19 -8.98
C LEU A 208 -13.00 1.27 -9.71
N GLU A 209 -13.46 1.71 -10.88
CA GLU A 209 -12.91 2.87 -11.57
C GLU A 209 -13.28 4.16 -10.82
N LEU A 210 -12.26 4.91 -10.38
CA LEU A 210 -12.44 6.20 -9.72
C LEU A 210 -12.52 7.31 -10.78
N THR A 211 -13.73 7.57 -11.29
CA THR A 211 -13.98 8.65 -12.24
C THR A 211 -13.86 10.02 -11.56
N GLU A 212 -13.66 11.08 -12.36
CA GLU A 212 -13.58 12.47 -11.84
C GLU A 212 -14.81 12.84 -10.98
N ASP A 213 -16.01 12.39 -11.39
CA ASP A 213 -17.24 12.64 -10.64
C ASP A 213 -17.23 11.96 -9.27
N ILE A 214 -16.69 10.74 -9.19
CA ILE A 214 -16.55 10.00 -7.93
C ILE A 214 -15.50 10.68 -7.03
N MET A 215 -14.35 11.06 -7.60
CA MET A 215 -13.28 11.73 -6.84
C MET A 215 -13.69 13.10 -6.33
N ALA A 216 -14.56 13.82 -7.03
CA ALA A 216 -15.08 15.12 -6.57
C ALA A 216 -16.04 15.01 -5.38
N GLU A 217 -16.57 13.83 -5.08
CA GLU A 217 -17.53 13.55 -4.01
C GLU A 217 -16.91 12.84 -2.78
N LEU A 218 -15.61 12.53 -2.85
CA LEU A 218 -14.79 11.98 -1.75
C LEU A 218 -14.14 13.10 -0.95
#